data_473374a43809f56a3bb164c143991950
#
_entry.id   473374a43809f56a3bb164c143991950
#
_cell.length_a   1.000
_cell.length_b   1.000
_cell.length_c   1.000
_cell.angle_alpha   90.00
_cell.angle_beta   90.00
_cell.angle_gamma   90.00
#
_symmetry.space_group_name_H-M   'P 1'
#
loop_
_entity.id
_entity.type
_entity.pdbx_description
1 polymer ?
#
loop_
_entity_poly.entity_id
_entity_poly.type
_entity_poly.pdbx_seq_one_letter_code
_entity_poly.pdbx_strand_id
1 'polypeptide(L)' 'MQTNEPINTIPIQQFIQVVKTAETTNQKEIRIPLAQAKALVYALGTVMANHQGRLE' A
#
# COMPACT_ATOMS: atom_id res chain seq x y z
N MET A 1 1.30 5.42 23.75
CA MET A 1 1.60 5.16 23.36
C MET A 1 1.66 5.11 22.52
N GLN A 2 1.86 5.12 22.32
CA GLN A 2 2.04 5.04 21.58
C GLN A 2 1.86 4.44 20.94
N THR A 3 1.36 4.42 20.80
CA THR A 3 1.33 3.67 20.31
C THR A 3 1.92 3.41 19.54
N ASN A 4 2.10 3.17 19.50
CA ASN A 4 2.73 2.89 18.84
C ASN A 4 2.60 1.88 17.96
N GLU A 5 1.73 1.65 17.33
CA GLU A 5 1.62 0.69 16.44
C GLU A 5 2.11 1.20 15.17
N PRO A 6 3.23 0.76 14.63
CA PRO A 6 3.76 1.23 13.37
C PRO A 6 2.83 0.82 12.25
N ILE A 7 2.74 1.66 11.24
CA ILE A 7 1.99 1.34 10.06
C ILE A 7 2.74 0.24 9.32
N ASN A 8 2.03 -0.80 8.95
CA ASN A 8 2.64 -1.88 8.20
C ASN A 8 2.76 -1.46 6.74
N THR A 9 3.94 -1.07 6.33
CA THR A 9 4.15 -0.59 4.97
C THR A 9 4.60 -1.69 4.00
N ILE A 10 4.74 -2.92 4.48
CA ILE A 10 5.19 -4.00 3.61
C ILE A 10 4.28 -4.19 2.41
N PRO A 11 2.95 -4.22 2.57
CA PRO A 11 2.09 -4.36 1.40
C PRO A 11 2.26 -3.22 0.40
N ILE A 12 2.51 -2.01 0.91
CA ILE A 12 2.71 -0.87 0.04
C ILE A 12 4.02 -1.01 -0.72
N GLN A 13 5.06 -1.44 -0.03
CA GLN A 13 6.35 -1.64 -0.68
C GLN A 13 6.28 -2.73 -1.73
N GLN A 14 5.56 -3.79 -1.45
CA GLN A 14 5.40 -4.87 -2.42
C GLN A 14 4.66 -4.38 -3.66
N PHE A 15 3.65 -3.56 -3.46
CA PHE A 15 2.90 -3.02 -4.59
C PHE A 15 3.80 -2.11 -5.43
N ILE A 16 4.62 -1.30 -4.79
CA ILE A 16 5.54 -0.43 -5.51
C ILE A 16 6.48 -1.27 -6.37
N GLN A 17 6.99 -2.37 -5.83
CA GLN A 17 7.86 -3.24 -6.60
C GLN A 17 7.15 -3.84 -7.81
N VAL A 18 5.91 -4.25 -7.63
CA VAL A 18 5.14 -4.82 -8.72
C VAL A 18 4.96 -3.79 -9.83
N VAL A 19 4.65 -2.55 -9.45
CA VAL A 19 4.45 -1.50 -10.43
C VAL A 19 5.76 -1.20 -11.16
N LYS A 20 6.86 -1.12 -10.44
CA LYS A 20 8.14 -0.83 -11.06
C LYS A 20 8.54 -1.94 -12.05
N THR A 21 8.30 -3.18 -11.67
CA THR A 21 8.61 -4.29 -12.55
C THR A 21 7.75 -4.22 -13.81
N ALA A 22 6.46 -3.91 -13.64
CA ALA A 22 5.56 -3.83 -14.78
C ALA A 22 5.99 -2.72 -15.74
N GLU A 23 6.41 -1.58 -15.18
CA GLU A 23 6.87 -0.49 -16.00
C GLU A 23 8.12 -0.88 -16.79
N THR A 24 9.05 -1.55 -16.12
CA THR A 24 10.28 -1.95 -16.75
C THR A 24 10.05 -2.90 -17.91
N THR A 25 9.05 -3.77 -17.77
CA THR A 25 8.75 -4.75 -18.80
C THR A 25 7.64 -4.30 -19.75
N ASN A 26 7.23 -3.03 -19.66
CA ASN A 26 6.22 -2.48 -20.56
C ASN A 26 4.88 -3.16 -20.48
N GLN A 27 4.51 -3.62 -19.31
CA GLN A 27 3.21 -4.23 -19.11
C GLN A 27 2.17 -3.14 -18.95
N LYS A 28 0.97 -3.40 -19.41
CA LYS A 28 -0.10 -2.41 -19.31
C LYS A 28 -1.01 -2.65 -18.14
N GLU A 29 -0.86 -3.77 -17.48
CA GLU A 29 -1.65 -4.06 -16.31
C GLU A 29 -0.89 -5.00 -15.41
N ILE A 30 -1.27 -5.03 -14.17
CA ILE A 30 -0.64 -5.91 -13.19
C ILE A 30 -1.72 -6.76 -12.56
N ARG A 31 -1.29 -7.90 -12.02
CA ARG A 31 -2.20 -8.80 -11.33
C ARG A 31 -1.63 -9.10 -9.97
N ILE A 32 -2.43 -8.99 -8.96
CA ILE A 32 -2.03 -9.35 -7.61
C ILE A 32 -3.12 -10.20 -6.99
N PRO A 33 -2.77 -11.10 -6.09
CA PRO A 33 -3.77 -11.91 -5.41
C PRO A 33 -4.72 -11.02 -4.61
N LEU A 34 -5.95 -11.45 -4.48
CA LEU A 34 -6.93 -10.67 -3.74
C LEU A 34 -6.48 -10.44 -2.30
N ALA A 35 -5.87 -11.44 -1.68
CA ALA A 35 -5.42 -11.29 -0.32
C ALA A 35 -4.38 -10.17 -0.22
N GLN A 36 -3.49 -10.10 -1.19
CA GLN A 36 -2.49 -9.05 -1.19
C GLN A 36 -3.11 -7.69 -1.45
N ALA A 37 -4.10 -7.65 -2.33
CA ALA A 37 -4.80 -6.41 -2.61
C ALA A 37 -5.52 -5.91 -1.37
N LYS A 38 -6.12 -6.81 -0.61
CA LYS A 38 -6.79 -6.42 0.62
C LYS A 38 -5.79 -5.86 1.63
N ALA A 39 -4.64 -6.50 1.76
CA ALA A 39 -3.63 -6.02 2.68
C ALA A 39 -3.18 -4.62 2.29
N LEU A 40 -3.05 -4.37 0.99
CA LEU A 40 -2.67 -3.06 0.51
C LEU A 40 -3.75 -2.02 0.86
N VAL A 41 -5.00 -2.38 0.66
CA VAL A 41 -6.10 -1.46 0.97
C VAL A 41 -6.09 -1.11 2.45
N TYR A 42 -5.90 -2.10 3.31
CA TYR A 42 -5.87 -1.83 4.73
C TYR A 42 -4.70 -0.95 5.11
N ALA A 43 -3.53 -1.20 4.52
CA ALA A 43 -2.36 -0.39 4.82
C ALA A 43 -2.58 1.05 4.38
N LEU A 44 -3.11 1.24 3.20
CA LEU A 44 -3.37 2.59 2.70
C LEU A 44 -4.44 3.28 3.52
N GLY A 45 -5.47 2.53 3.92
CA GLY A 45 -6.51 3.10 4.75
C GLY A 45 -5.97 3.62 6.07
N THR A 46 -5.04 2.87 6.66
CA THR A 46 -4.42 3.28 7.91
C THR A 46 -3.62 4.57 7.71
N VAL A 47 -2.87 4.65 6.62
CA VAL A 47 -2.09 5.84 6.33
C VAL A 47 -3.02 7.04 6.15
N MET A 48 -4.09 6.86 5.40
CA MET A 48 -5.01 7.95 5.17
C MET A 48 -5.71 8.38 6.43
N ALA A 49 -6.04 7.44 7.29
CA ALA A 49 -6.68 7.78 8.55
C ALA A 49 -5.77 8.63 9.41
N ASN A 50 -4.48 8.32 9.40
CA ASN A 50 -3.53 9.11 10.18
C ASN A 50 -3.39 10.52 9.65
N HIS A 51 -3.61 10.72 8.37
CA HIS A 51 -3.49 12.05 7.80
C HIS A 51 -4.79 12.80 7.76
N GLN A 52 -5.88 12.10 7.97
CA GLN A 52 -7.17 12.70 7.75
C GLN A 52 -7.44 13.92 8.60
N GLY A 53 -6.99 13.91 9.83
CA GLY A 53 -7.19 15.05 10.69
C GLY A 53 -6.45 16.29 10.24
N ARG A 54 -5.46 16.13 9.40
CA ARG A 54 -4.68 17.22 8.93
C ARG A 54 -5.20 17.79 7.65
N LEU A 55 -5.87 16.98 6.93
CA LEU A 55 -6.36 17.41 5.68
C LEU A 55 -7.52 18.32 5.76
N GLU A 56 -8.03 18.34 6.56
CA GLU A 56 -9.16 19.03 6.64
C GLU A 56 -9.28 19.91 6.61
#